data_46e03ca6ab41dd706e0f74ae153995c0
#
_entry.id   46e03ca6ab41dd706e0f74ae153995c0
#
_cell.length_a   1.000
_cell.length_b   1.000
_cell.length_c   1.000
_cell.angle_alpha   90.00
_cell.angle_beta   90.00
_cell.angle_gamma   90.00
#
_symmetry.space_group_name_H-M   'P 1'
#
loop_
_entity.id
_entity.type
_entity.pdbx_description
1 polymer ?
#
loop_
_entity_poly.entity_id
_entity_poly.type
_entity_poly.pdbx_seq_one_letter_code
_entity_poly.pdbx_strand_id
1 'polypeptide(L)'
;MKFDIIGDIHGCYDELLLLIEKLGYSMEAGLPVHKDGRRLAFVGDAMDRGPNSYQTLLFLFNMQDHGLLLYSPGNHCNKFYRLAKGNKVQQTHGLETTVAELEALPPSEKIQFYERYRRFYEALPLYVSLDDGKLIIAHAGIRENMIGEPFSKKVETFVLYGDITGKTHPDGRPVRRDWAKSYVGTPWIVYGHTPVLDARFVQRTVNIDTGCVFGGKLTAVRYPEMEIVSVPSLQPFIPEKFTSFDA
;
A
#
# COMPACT_ATOMS: atom_id res chain seq x y z
N MET A 1 -21.61 -0.78 -2.84
CA MET A 1 -20.79 -0.11 -1.80
C MET A 1 -19.87 0.92 -2.45
N LYS A 2 -19.41 1.95 -1.68
CA LYS A 2 -18.54 3.02 -2.21
C LYS A 2 -17.23 3.05 -1.43
N PHE A 3 -16.10 3.01 -2.15
CA PHE A 3 -14.76 3.02 -1.55
C PHE A 3 -13.86 4.03 -2.25
N ASP A 4 -12.91 4.61 -1.53
CA ASP A 4 -11.80 5.37 -2.06
C ASP A 4 -10.52 4.61 -1.70
N ILE A 5 -9.85 4.04 -2.69
CA ILE A 5 -8.69 3.16 -2.50
C ILE A 5 -7.43 3.98 -2.74
N ILE A 6 -6.58 4.10 -1.72
CA ILE A 6 -5.35 4.90 -1.72
C ILE A 6 -4.15 4.02 -2.04
N GLY A 7 -3.26 4.51 -2.90
CA GLY A 7 -2.00 3.88 -3.29
C GLY A 7 -0.93 3.90 -2.20
N ASP A 8 0.28 3.48 -2.57
CA ASP A 8 1.44 3.38 -1.69
C ASP A 8 1.78 4.73 -1.05
N ILE A 9 1.77 4.80 0.29
CA ILE A 9 1.94 6.05 1.04
C ILE A 9 3.42 6.29 1.36
N HIS A 10 4.12 5.24 1.80
CA HIS A 10 5.53 5.32 2.16
C HIS A 10 5.90 6.50 3.08
N GLY A 11 5.16 6.70 4.17
CA GLY A 11 5.44 7.77 5.12
C GLY A 11 5.14 9.19 4.61
N CYS A 12 4.51 9.36 3.45
CA CYS A 12 4.04 10.64 2.94
C CYS A 12 2.72 11.04 3.62
N TYR A 13 2.80 11.30 4.92
CA TYR A 13 1.62 11.53 5.78
C TYR A 13 0.87 12.81 5.44
N ASP A 14 1.59 13.88 5.10
CA ASP A 14 0.99 15.17 4.76
C ASP A 14 0.20 15.06 3.45
N GLU A 15 0.76 14.36 2.45
CA GLU A 15 0.07 14.05 1.20
C GLU A 15 -1.14 13.16 1.43
N LEU A 16 -1.07 12.23 2.39
CA LEU A 16 -2.22 11.40 2.77
C LEU A 16 -3.37 12.26 3.31
N LEU A 17 -3.10 13.21 4.19
CA LEU A 17 -4.12 14.11 4.73
C LEU A 17 -4.71 15.01 3.65
N LEU A 18 -3.88 15.56 2.76
CA LEU A 18 -4.33 16.35 1.61
C LEU A 18 -5.23 15.54 0.66
N LEU A 19 -4.88 14.27 0.42
CA LEU A 19 -5.71 13.40 -0.42
C LEU A 19 -7.03 13.06 0.25
N ILE A 20 -7.04 12.75 1.53
CA ILE A 20 -8.25 12.46 2.32
C ILE A 20 -9.21 13.67 2.28
N GLU A 21 -8.70 14.89 2.47
CA GLU A 21 -9.48 16.12 2.35
C GLU A 21 -10.04 16.30 0.92
N LYS A 22 -9.20 16.13 -0.10
CA LYS A 22 -9.59 16.25 -1.51
C LYS A 22 -10.65 15.23 -1.92
N LEU A 23 -10.64 14.05 -1.31
CA LEU A 23 -11.66 13.00 -1.49
C LEU A 23 -13.00 13.36 -0.82
N GLY A 24 -13.05 14.40 0.01
CA GLY A 24 -14.26 14.89 0.67
C GLY A 24 -14.51 14.30 2.05
N TYR A 25 -13.47 13.74 2.69
CA TYR A 25 -13.56 13.33 4.09
C TYR A 25 -13.25 14.50 5.03
N SER A 26 -13.94 14.54 6.16
CA SER A 26 -13.59 15.33 7.34
C SER A 26 -12.90 14.44 8.37
N MET A 27 -12.02 15.03 9.19
CA MET A 27 -11.39 14.33 10.30
C MET A 27 -12.20 14.56 11.59
N GLU A 28 -12.81 13.50 12.12
CA GLU A 28 -13.58 13.53 13.38
C GLU A 28 -12.90 12.62 14.41
N ALA A 29 -12.47 13.18 15.53
CA ALA A 29 -11.69 12.46 16.54
C ALA A 29 -10.49 11.66 15.98
N GLY A 30 -9.80 12.20 14.96
CA GLY A 30 -8.67 11.55 14.31
C GLY A 30 -9.03 10.43 13.33
N LEU A 31 -10.30 10.30 12.94
CA LEU A 31 -10.79 9.31 11.99
C LEU A 31 -11.40 9.99 10.75
N PRO A 32 -11.19 9.44 9.55
CA PRO A 32 -11.78 9.98 8.33
C PRO A 32 -13.26 9.61 8.22
N VAL A 33 -14.12 10.61 8.08
CA VAL A 33 -15.57 10.46 7.92
C VAL A 33 -16.00 11.12 6.62
N HIS A 34 -16.73 10.37 5.77
CA HIS A 34 -17.28 10.90 4.51
C HIS A 34 -18.80 11.05 4.61
N LYS A 35 -19.34 12.23 4.22
CA LYS A 35 -20.77 12.55 4.32
C LYS A 35 -21.69 11.55 3.60
N ASP A 36 -21.22 10.95 2.51
CA ASP A 36 -21.97 9.98 1.72
C ASP A 36 -21.67 8.51 2.10
N GLY A 37 -21.02 8.28 3.25
CA GLY A 37 -20.71 6.95 3.77
C GLY A 37 -19.66 6.18 2.95
N ARG A 38 -18.81 6.86 2.16
CA ARG A 38 -17.67 6.22 1.50
C ARG A 38 -16.66 5.78 2.55
N ARG A 39 -15.90 4.72 2.24
CA ARG A 39 -14.88 4.17 3.14
C ARG A 39 -13.52 4.20 2.47
N LEU A 40 -12.49 4.51 3.26
CA LEU A 40 -11.11 4.41 2.80
C LEU A 40 -10.65 2.95 2.78
N ALA A 41 -9.85 2.62 1.77
CA ALA A 41 -9.09 1.38 1.69
C ALA A 41 -7.68 1.67 1.17
N PHE A 42 -6.72 0.77 1.41
CA PHE A 42 -5.30 1.00 1.13
C PHE A 42 -4.67 -0.21 0.45
N VAL A 43 -3.83 0.04 -0.55
CA VAL A 43 -3.13 -1.04 -1.26
C VAL A 43 -1.87 -1.54 -0.53
N GLY A 44 -1.45 -0.86 0.55
CA GLY A 44 -0.29 -1.27 1.35
C GLY A 44 0.82 -0.23 1.40
N ASP A 45 1.97 -0.69 1.84
CA ASP A 45 3.22 0.06 1.95
C ASP A 45 3.07 1.49 2.49
N ALA A 46 2.52 1.55 3.72
CA ALA A 46 2.27 2.82 4.41
C ALA A 46 3.54 3.49 4.96
N MET A 47 4.64 2.76 5.08
CA MET A 47 5.87 3.12 5.76
C MET A 47 7.09 2.99 4.86
N ASP A 48 8.24 3.36 5.39
CA ASP A 48 9.56 3.33 4.77
C ASP A 48 9.76 4.41 3.70
N ARG A 49 10.99 4.86 3.52
CA ARG A 49 11.47 5.86 2.54
C ARG A 49 11.09 7.31 2.89
N GLY A 50 9.81 7.56 3.13
CA GLY A 50 9.30 8.91 3.38
C GLY A 50 9.52 9.42 4.79
N PRO A 51 9.13 10.67 5.07
CA PRO A 51 9.55 11.40 6.27
C PRO A 51 8.74 11.09 7.53
N ASN A 52 7.53 10.49 7.43
CA ASN A 52 6.57 10.38 8.53
C ASN A 52 5.94 8.98 8.62
N SER A 53 6.76 7.92 8.61
CA SER A 53 6.30 6.53 8.73
C SER A 53 5.59 6.27 10.06
N TYR A 54 6.12 6.82 11.15
CA TYR A 54 5.54 6.68 12.48
C TYR A 54 4.12 7.26 12.56
N GLN A 55 3.91 8.49 12.08
CA GLN A 55 2.58 9.13 12.09
C GLN A 55 1.59 8.40 11.18
N THR A 56 2.04 7.98 10.01
CA THR A 56 1.21 7.19 9.07
C THR A 56 0.72 5.91 9.74
N LEU A 57 1.59 5.19 10.45
CA LEU A 57 1.22 3.97 11.16
C LEU A 57 0.29 4.24 12.34
N LEU A 58 0.49 5.30 13.11
CA LEU A 58 -0.43 5.68 14.19
C LEU A 58 -1.85 5.96 13.66
N PHE A 59 -1.96 6.64 12.53
CA PHE A 59 -3.24 6.87 11.86
C PHE A 59 -3.93 5.55 11.48
N LEU A 60 -3.20 4.61 10.87
CA LEU A 60 -3.75 3.29 10.49
C LEU A 60 -4.11 2.44 11.71
N PHE A 61 -3.33 2.51 12.79
CA PHE A 61 -3.66 1.86 14.06
C PHE A 61 -4.97 2.39 14.64
N ASN A 62 -5.15 3.72 14.62
CA ASN A 62 -6.40 4.33 15.07
C ASN A 62 -7.59 3.85 14.23
N MET A 63 -7.46 3.79 12.91
CA MET A 63 -8.50 3.23 12.04
C MET A 63 -8.79 1.75 12.36
N GLN A 64 -7.75 0.94 12.64
CA GLN A 64 -7.93 -0.47 12.98
C GLN A 64 -8.67 -0.65 14.31
N ASP A 65 -8.34 0.15 15.34
CA ASP A 65 -8.98 0.10 16.65
C ASP A 65 -10.47 0.38 16.59
N HIS A 66 -10.90 1.17 15.59
CA HIS A 66 -12.31 1.51 15.37
C HIS A 66 -12.98 0.64 14.29
N GLY A 67 -12.32 -0.42 13.80
CA GLY A 67 -12.88 -1.32 12.79
C GLY A 67 -13.11 -0.69 11.42
N LEU A 68 -12.42 0.41 11.13
CA LEU A 68 -12.57 1.17 9.87
C LEU A 68 -11.52 0.81 8.82
N LEU A 69 -10.45 0.11 9.20
CA LEU A 69 -9.33 -0.18 8.33
C LEU A 69 -9.66 -1.27 7.30
N LEU A 70 -9.46 -0.95 6.03
CA LEU A 70 -9.43 -1.88 4.90
C LEU A 70 -8.04 -1.79 4.27
N TYR A 71 -7.19 -2.78 4.49
CA TYR A 71 -5.76 -2.68 4.18
C TYR A 71 -5.19 -4.00 3.68
N SER A 72 -4.57 -3.98 2.50
CA SER A 72 -3.77 -5.10 1.97
C SER A 72 -2.30 -4.83 2.30
N PRO A 73 -1.62 -5.65 3.11
CA PRO A 73 -0.23 -5.38 3.47
C PRO A 73 0.71 -5.54 2.27
N GLY A 74 1.72 -4.66 2.19
CA GLY A 74 2.75 -4.74 1.17
C GLY A 74 4.03 -5.43 1.65
N ASN A 75 5.03 -5.48 0.76
CA ASN A 75 6.32 -6.11 1.04
C ASN A 75 7.13 -5.34 2.10
N HIS A 76 7.00 -4.02 2.17
CA HIS A 76 7.61 -3.20 3.24
C HIS A 76 6.96 -3.53 4.58
N CYS A 77 5.63 -3.67 4.61
CA CYS A 77 4.90 -4.09 5.81
C CYS A 77 5.38 -5.45 6.32
N ASN A 78 5.54 -6.44 5.42
CA ASN A 78 6.06 -7.76 5.77
C ASN A 78 7.51 -7.70 6.28
N LYS A 79 8.34 -6.88 5.64
CA LYS A 79 9.75 -6.71 6.03
C LYS A 79 9.86 -6.13 7.45
N PHE A 80 9.09 -5.08 7.74
CA PHE A 80 9.07 -4.47 9.08
C PHE A 80 8.45 -5.41 10.13
N TYR A 81 7.41 -6.19 9.79
CA TYR A 81 6.86 -7.21 10.68
C TYR A 81 7.92 -8.24 11.11
N ARG A 82 8.76 -8.68 10.16
CA ARG A 82 9.87 -9.58 10.49
C ARG A 82 10.89 -8.93 11.42
N LEU A 83 11.19 -7.65 11.20
CA LEU A 83 12.04 -6.88 12.12
C LEU A 83 11.40 -6.79 13.51
N ALA A 84 10.14 -6.44 13.59
CA ALA A 84 9.38 -6.33 14.85
C ALA A 84 9.31 -7.66 15.64
N LYS A 85 9.45 -8.78 14.95
CA LYS A 85 9.59 -10.12 15.58
C LYS A 85 11.00 -10.45 16.03
N GLY A 86 11.97 -9.55 15.87
CA GLY A 86 13.38 -9.77 16.23
C GLY A 86 14.18 -10.55 15.19
N ASN A 87 13.66 -10.76 13.98
CA ASN A 87 14.42 -11.42 12.94
C ASN A 87 15.53 -10.49 12.42
N LYS A 88 16.66 -11.08 12.02
CA LYS A 88 17.71 -10.34 11.33
C LYS A 88 17.18 -9.92 9.94
N VAL A 89 16.97 -8.61 9.76
CA VAL A 89 16.49 -8.00 8.52
C VAL A 89 17.49 -6.93 8.08
N GLN A 90 17.84 -6.93 6.80
CA GLN A 90 18.67 -5.85 6.25
C GLN A 90 17.89 -4.53 6.27
N GLN A 91 18.41 -3.52 6.95
CA GLN A 91 17.81 -2.18 7.04
C GLN A 91 18.22 -1.37 5.80
N THR A 92 17.61 -1.70 4.67
CA THR A 92 17.86 -1.10 3.34
C THR A 92 16.53 -0.88 2.62
N HIS A 93 16.55 -0.19 1.49
CA HIS A 93 15.39 0.09 0.63
C HIS A 93 14.30 0.94 1.33
N GLY A 94 14.72 1.82 2.23
CA GLY A 94 13.85 2.75 2.94
C GLY A 94 13.42 2.31 4.34
N LEU A 95 13.67 1.06 4.77
CA LEU A 95 13.39 0.61 6.14
C LEU A 95 14.21 1.41 7.17
N GLU A 96 15.38 1.87 6.78
CA GLU A 96 16.28 2.69 7.61
C GLU A 96 15.62 4.00 8.06
N THR A 97 14.73 4.60 7.28
CA THR A 97 14.03 5.84 7.66
C THR A 97 13.04 5.56 8.79
N THR A 98 12.22 4.51 8.66
CA THR A 98 11.28 4.09 9.71
C THR A 98 12.01 3.71 11.00
N VAL A 99 13.11 2.97 10.89
CA VAL A 99 13.91 2.61 12.06
C VAL A 99 14.48 3.84 12.75
N ALA A 100 14.98 4.82 12.00
CA ALA A 100 15.51 6.07 12.56
C ALA A 100 14.43 6.87 13.33
N GLU A 101 13.20 6.95 12.81
CA GLU A 101 12.08 7.57 13.51
C GLU A 101 11.80 6.87 14.85
N LEU A 102 11.82 5.51 14.87
CA LEU A 102 11.55 4.73 16.08
C LEU A 102 12.71 4.75 17.09
N GLU A 103 13.96 4.87 16.61
CA GLU A 103 15.12 5.02 17.50
C GLU A 103 15.14 6.38 18.23
N ALA A 104 14.45 7.38 17.70
CA ALA A 104 14.26 8.68 18.35
C ALA A 104 13.22 8.66 19.48
N LEU A 105 12.42 7.59 19.60
CA LEU A 105 11.41 7.43 20.66
C LEU A 105 12.04 6.99 21.99
N PRO A 106 11.40 7.30 23.13
CA PRO A 106 11.74 6.69 24.40
C PRO A 106 11.72 5.14 24.30
N PRO A 107 12.65 4.42 24.96
CA PRO A 107 12.75 2.95 24.84
C PRO A 107 11.45 2.20 25.12
N SER A 108 10.66 2.65 26.08
CA SER A 108 9.35 2.05 26.39
C SER A 108 8.33 2.22 25.27
N GLU A 109 8.29 3.39 24.66
CA GLU A 109 7.37 3.69 23.54
C GLU A 109 7.76 2.88 22.30
N LYS A 110 9.06 2.79 22.00
CA LYS A 110 9.58 1.95 20.91
C LYS A 110 9.16 0.49 21.07
N ILE A 111 9.32 -0.09 22.27
CA ILE A 111 8.90 -1.47 22.55
C ILE A 111 7.39 -1.63 22.31
N GLN A 112 6.57 -0.73 22.88
CA GLN A 112 5.12 -0.75 22.70
C GLN A 112 4.71 -0.62 21.23
N PHE A 113 5.42 0.21 20.45
CA PHE A 113 5.17 0.36 19.02
C PHE A 113 5.44 -0.94 18.25
N TYR A 114 6.57 -1.62 18.49
CA TYR A 114 6.84 -2.91 17.85
C TYR A 114 5.81 -3.98 18.22
N GLU A 115 5.36 -4.03 19.47
CA GLU A 115 4.29 -4.93 19.91
C GLU A 115 2.96 -4.60 19.26
N ARG A 116 2.64 -3.31 19.17
CA ARG A 116 1.44 -2.81 18.48
C ARG A 116 1.46 -3.18 17.01
N TYR A 117 2.59 -2.95 16.33
CA TYR A 117 2.73 -3.26 14.91
C TYR A 117 2.60 -4.77 14.63
N ARG A 118 3.14 -5.64 15.49
CA ARG A 118 2.95 -7.09 15.34
C ARG A 118 1.47 -7.46 15.34
N ARG A 119 0.71 -7.00 16.33
CA ARG A 119 -0.73 -7.24 16.42
C ARG A 119 -1.47 -6.64 15.21
N PHE A 120 -1.10 -5.43 14.80
CA PHE A 120 -1.64 -4.78 13.61
C PHE A 120 -1.48 -5.66 12.38
N TYR A 121 -0.26 -6.08 12.07
CA TYR A 121 0.05 -6.86 10.87
C TYR A 121 -0.62 -8.26 10.89
N GLU A 122 -0.60 -8.94 12.04
CA GLU A 122 -1.17 -10.28 12.20
C GLU A 122 -2.71 -10.32 12.03
N ALA A 123 -3.37 -9.19 12.24
CA ALA A 123 -4.82 -9.06 12.03
C ALA A 123 -5.21 -8.71 10.58
N LEU A 124 -4.24 -8.39 9.71
CA LEU A 124 -4.52 -8.00 8.33
C LEU A 124 -4.76 -9.22 7.44
N PRO A 125 -5.75 -9.16 6.52
CA PRO A 125 -5.87 -10.14 5.45
C PRO A 125 -4.73 -9.93 4.43
N LEU A 126 -4.34 -10.99 3.72
CA LEU A 126 -3.33 -10.89 2.67
C LEU A 126 -3.76 -9.96 1.53
N TYR A 127 -5.03 -9.97 1.17
CA TYR A 127 -5.69 -9.06 0.25
C TYR A 127 -7.12 -8.78 0.73
N VAL A 128 -7.74 -7.70 0.28
CA VAL A 128 -9.09 -7.31 0.69
C VAL A 128 -10.07 -7.62 -0.45
N SER A 129 -11.16 -8.32 -0.14
CA SER A 129 -12.27 -8.59 -1.06
C SER A 129 -13.50 -7.82 -0.63
N LEU A 130 -14.07 -7.01 -1.51
CA LEU A 130 -15.16 -6.10 -1.25
C LEU A 130 -16.26 -6.25 -2.32
N ASP A 131 -17.46 -5.71 -2.01
CA ASP A 131 -18.60 -5.67 -2.92
C ASP A 131 -18.93 -7.04 -3.53
N ASP A 132 -19.11 -8.04 -2.64
CA ASP A 132 -19.40 -9.43 -3.02
C ASP A 132 -18.37 -10.02 -4.01
N GLY A 133 -17.09 -9.68 -3.81
CA GLY A 133 -15.99 -10.16 -4.63
C GLY A 133 -15.78 -9.42 -5.95
N LYS A 134 -16.52 -8.33 -6.23
CA LYS A 134 -16.37 -7.54 -7.45
C LYS A 134 -15.17 -6.59 -7.42
N LEU A 135 -14.63 -6.31 -6.23
CA LEU A 135 -13.46 -5.47 -6.01
C LEU A 135 -12.46 -6.20 -5.13
N ILE A 136 -11.24 -6.35 -5.63
CA ILE A 136 -10.10 -6.91 -4.90
C ILE A 136 -9.02 -5.85 -4.78
N ILE A 137 -8.47 -5.71 -3.58
CA ILE A 137 -7.33 -4.82 -3.30
C ILE A 137 -6.17 -5.72 -2.88
N ALA A 138 -5.09 -5.73 -3.64
CA ALA A 138 -3.93 -6.59 -3.39
C ALA A 138 -2.66 -5.81 -3.73
N HIS A 139 -1.70 -5.71 -2.80
CA HIS A 139 -0.57 -4.79 -2.89
C HIS A 139 0.15 -4.79 -4.24
N ALA A 140 0.69 -5.91 -4.69
CA ALA A 140 1.35 -6.02 -6.00
C ALA A 140 0.46 -6.73 -7.05
N GLY A 141 -0.82 -6.90 -6.73
CA GLY A 141 -1.80 -7.59 -7.56
C GLY A 141 -2.09 -9.02 -7.13
N ILE A 142 -2.99 -9.66 -7.85
CA ILE A 142 -3.38 -11.06 -7.65
C ILE A 142 -3.92 -11.63 -8.95
N ARG A 143 -3.64 -12.92 -9.25
CA ARG A 143 -4.24 -13.60 -10.38
C ARG A 143 -5.64 -14.11 -10.04
N GLU A 144 -6.54 -14.21 -11.03
CA GLU A 144 -7.91 -14.69 -10.84
C GLU A 144 -7.96 -16.05 -10.13
N ASN A 145 -7.13 -16.97 -10.51
CA ASN A 145 -7.07 -18.33 -9.93
C ASN A 145 -6.42 -18.40 -8.53
N MET A 146 -6.08 -17.26 -7.95
CA MET A 146 -5.57 -17.14 -6.57
C MET A 146 -6.62 -16.51 -5.63
N ILE A 147 -7.68 -15.94 -6.19
CA ILE A 147 -8.75 -15.29 -5.40
C ILE A 147 -9.59 -16.38 -4.72
N GLY A 148 -9.76 -16.28 -3.40
CA GLY A 148 -10.50 -17.27 -2.62
C GLY A 148 -9.71 -18.55 -2.29
N GLU A 149 -8.52 -18.72 -2.83
CA GLU A 149 -7.67 -19.87 -2.50
C GLU A 149 -7.15 -19.79 -1.06
N PRO A 150 -6.95 -20.92 -0.40
CA PRO A 150 -6.30 -20.96 0.90
C PRO A 150 -4.92 -20.29 0.88
N PHE A 151 -4.51 -19.74 2.04
CA PHE A 151 -3.17 -19.17 2.17
C PHE A 151 -2.10 -20.16 1.69
N SER A 152 -1.24 -19.68 0.80
CA SER A 152 -0.04 -20.39 0.37
C SER A 152 1.10 -19.43 0.15
N LYS A 153 2.34 -19.92 0.26
CA LYS A 153 3.54 -19.10 0.00
C LYS A 153 3.56 -18.52 -1.41
N LYS A 154 2.96 -19.23 -2.37
CA LYS A 154 2.82 -18.79 -3.76
C LYS A 154 1.91 -17.56 -3.86
N VAL A 155 0.73 -17.61 -3.22
CA VAL A 155 -0.23 -16.50 -3.20
C VAL A 155 0.38 -15.31 -2.46
N GLU A 156 0.97 -15.54 -1.27
CA GLU A 156 1.64 -14.50 -0.50
C GLU A 156 2.75 -13.80 -1.32
N THR A 157 3.62 -14.58 -1.97
CA THR A 157 4.70 -14.02 -2.79
C THR A 157 4.15 -13.17 -3.93
N PHE A 158 3.08 -13.62 -4.59
CA PHE A 158 2.48 -12.85 -5.68
C PHE A 158 1.86 -11.55 -5.18
N VAL A 159 1.07 -11.61 -4.10
CA VAL A 159 0.41 -10.41 -3.55
C VAL A 159 1.42 -9.39 -3.05
N LEU A 160 2.53 -9.82 -2.43
CA LEU A 160 3.54 -8.91 -1.89
C LEU A 160 4.55 -8.39 -2.93
N TYR A 161 4.83 -9.13 -4.00
CA TYR A 161 5.95 -8.83 -4.91
C TYR A 161 5.57 -8.84 -6.39
N GLY A 162 4.34 -9.21 -6.75
CA GLY A 162 3.89 -9.38 -8.12
C GLY A 162 4.42 -10.65 -8.80
N ASP A 163 4.31 -10.70 -10.11
CA ASP A 163 4.74 -11.83 -10.94
C ASP A 163 6.25 -11.85 -11.17
N ILE A 164 7.00 -12.24 -10.16
CA ILE A 164 8.47 -12.32 -10.22
C ILE A 164 8.91 -13.50 -11.13
N THR A 165 9.94 -13.27 -11.95
CA THR A 165 10.46 -14.28 -12.91
C THR A 165 11.52 -15.20 -12.30
N GLY A 166 12.01 -14.91 -11.09
CA GLY A 166 13.20 -15.51 -10.49
C GLY A 166 14.53 -14.92 -10.98
N LYS A 167 14.51 -14.00 -11.97
CA LYS A 167 15.68 -13.24 -12.42
C LYS A 167 15.76 -11.90 -11.66
N THR A 168 16.96 -11.32 -11.61
CA THR A 168 17.22 -10.00 -11.03
C THR A 168 17.85 -9.06 -12.07
N HIS A 169 17.54 -7.78 -11.95
CA HIS A 169 18.25 -6.71 -12.63
C HIS A 169 19.67 -6.54 -12.05
N PRO A 170 20.60 -5.84 -12.75
CA PRO A 170 21.95 -5.57 -12.24
C PRO A 170 21.97 -4.86 -10.87
N ASP A 171 20.94 -4.09 -10.55
CA ASP A 171 20.76 -3.41 -9.27
C ASP A 171 20.13 -4.29 -8.16
N GLY A 172 19.95 -5.60 -8.43
CA GLY A 172 19.39 -6.56 -7.49
C GLY A 172 17.86 -6.60 -7.40
N ARG A 173 17.14 -5.72 -8.11
CA ARG A 173 15.68 -5.75 -8.13
C ARG A 173 15.16 -6.97 -8.90
N PRO A 174 14.09 -7.65 -8.43
CA PRO A 174 13.48 -8.74 -9.18
C PRO A 174 12.91 -8.28 -10.52
N VAL A 175 13.16 -9.07 -11.58
CA VAL A 175 12.47 -8.90 -12.86
C VAL A 175 11.05 -9.41 -12.73
N ARG A 176 10.07 -8.59 -13.11
CA ARG A 176 8.63 -8.91 -13.04
C ARG A 176 8.03 -8.97 -14.43
N ARG A 177 7.02 -9.85 -14.58
CA ARG A 177 6.14 -9.81 -15.74
C ARG A 177 5.01 -8.82 -15.51
N ASP A 178 4.52 -8.21 -16.59
CA ASP A 178 3.31 -7.39 -16.57
C ASP A 178 2.07 -8.33 -16.53
N TRP A 179 1.74 -8.81 -15.34
CA TRP A 179 0.66 -9.75 -15.12
C TRP A 179 -0.71 -9.17 -15.49
N ALA A 180 -0.86 -7.84 -15.41
CA ALA A 180 -2.12 -7.15 -15.72
C ALA A 180 -2.54 -7.35 -17.19
N LYS A 181 -1.58 -7.45 -18.12
CA LYS A 181 -1.86 -7.74 -19.53
C LYS A 181 -2.56 -9.10 -19.76
N SER A 182 -2.33 -10.05 -18.87
CA SER A 182 -2.91 -11.40 -18.95
C SER A 182 -4.12 -11.62 -18.02
N TYR A 183 -4.54 -10.59 -17.30
CA TYR A 183 -5.70 -10.70 -16.43
C TYR A 183 -7.00 -10.72 -17.25
N VAL A 184 -7.84 -11.73 -17.05
CA VAL A 184 -9.14 -11.91 -17.74
C VAL A 184 -10.32 -12.04 -16.77
N GLY A 185 -10.05 -11.87 -15.46
CA GLY A 185 -11.05 -12.01 -14.40
C GLY A 185 -12.14 -10.95 -14.44
N THR A 186 -13.24 -11.27 -13.77
CA THR A 186 -14.40 -10.36 -13.66
C THR A 186 -14.22 -9.27 -12.58
N PRO A 187 -13.60 -9.54 -11.41
CA PRO A 187 -13.36 -8.52 -10.39
C PRO A 187 -12.46 -7.40 -10.89
N TRP A 188 -12.67 -6.19 -10.39
CA TRP A 188 -11.64 -5.16 -10.45
C TRP A 188 -10.50 -5.49 -9.49
N ILE A 189 -9.26 -5.38 -9.96
CA ILE A 189 -8.06 -5.48 -9.11
C ILE A 189 -7.43 -4.10 -8.98
N VAL A 190 -7.40 -3.57 -7.75
CA VAL A 190 -6.67 -2.33 -7.44
C VAL A 190 -5.37 -2.70 -6.74
N TYR A 191 -4.25 -2.19 -7.23
CA TYR A 191 -2.92 -2.53 -6.75
C TYR A 191 -1.92 -1.37 -6.86
N GLY A 192 -0.70 -1.54 -6.31
CA GLY A 192 0.40 -0.59 -6.34
C GLY A 192 1.75 -1.26 -6.56
N HIS A 193 2.71 -1.02 -5.65
CA HIS A 193 4.01 -1.66 -5.57
C HIS A 193 5.03 -1.27 -6.65
N THR A 194 4.60 -1.01 -7.86
CA THR A 194 5.49 -0.65 -8.97
C THR A 194 5.15 0.75 -9.43
N PRO A 195 5.98 1.75 -9.10
CA PRO A 195 5.68 3.15 -9.40
C PRO A 195 5.53 3.42 -10.90
N VAL A 196 4.45 4.09 -11.27
CA VAL A 196 4.14 4.59 -12.62
C VAL A 196 3.87 6.09 -12.56
N LEU A 197 4.05 6.82 -13.65
CA LEU A 197 3.83 8.28 -13.67
C LEU A 197 2.36 8.66 -13.49
N ASP A 198 1.45 7.88 -14.08
CA ASP A 198 0.01 8.06 -13.99
C ASP A 198 -0.66 6.71 -13.70
N ALA A 199 -1.83 6.74 -13.05
CA ALA A 199 -2.61 5.54 -12.77
C ALA A 199 -2.83 4.72 -14.05
N ARG A 200 -2.46 3.45 -14.00
CA ARG A 200 -2.41 2.60 -15.19
C ARG A 200 -3.54 1.59 -15.19
N PHE A 201 -4.49 1.77 -16.09
CA PHE A 201 -5.57 0.81 -16.34
C PHE A 201 -5.17 -0.20 -17.40
N VAL A 202 -5.30 -1.49 -17.09
CA VAL A 202 -5.11 -2.60 -18.04
C VAL A 202 -6.17 -3.66 -17.76
N GLN A 203 -7.00 -3.97 -18.74
CA GLN A 203 -8.14 -4.86 -18.53
C GLN A 203 -9.00 -4.36 -17.34
N ARG A 204 -9.37 -5.23 -16.41
CA ARG A 204 -10.04 -4.86 -15.16
C ARG A 204 -9.07 -4.74 -13.99
N THR A 205 -7.92 -4.15 -14.22
CA THR A 205 -6.93 -3.86 -13.19
C THR A 205 -6.52 -2.40 -13.24
N VAL A 206 -6.15 -1.83 -12.10
CA VAL A 206 -5.58 -0.48 -12.04
C VAL A 206 -4.42 -0.44 -11.05
N ASN A 207 -3.26 -0.01 -11.54
CA ASN A 207 -2.11 0.34 -10.71
C ASN A 207 -2.23 1.81 -10.31
N ILE A 208 -2.26 2.07 -9.00
CA ILE A 208 -2.38 3.42 -8.43
C ILE A 208 -1.15 3.83 -7.60
N ASP A 209 -0.05 3.05 -7.64
CA ASP A 209 1.23 3.52 -7.13
C ASP A 209 1.82 4.53 -8.11
N THR A 210 1.55 5.79 -7.88
CA THR A 210 2.07 6.89 -8.69
C THR A 210 3.29 7.56 -8.06
N GLY A 211 4.04 6.80 -7.27
CA GLY A 211 5.37 7.14 -6.78
C GLY A 211 5.41 8.35 -5.87
N CYS A 212 4.48 8.48 -4.93
CA CYS A 212 4.42 9.63 -4.02
C CYS A 212 5.78 9.90 -3.37
N VAL A 213 6.39 8.92 -2.75
CA VAL A 213 7.69 9.06 -2.07
C VAL A 213 8.86 9.36 -3.03
N PHE A 214 8.66 9.25 -4.32
CA PHE A 214 9.62 9.58 -5.38
C PHE A 214 9.27 10.87 -6.13
N GLY A 215 8.46 11.74 -5.53
CA GLY A 215 8.12 13.04 -6.10
C GLY A 215 7.03 13.02 -7.18
N GLY A 216 6.33 11.90 -7.32
CA GLY A 216 5.17 11.79 -8.21
C GLY A 216 3.89 12.33 -7.58
N LYS A 217 2.89 11.47 -7.38
CA LYS A 217 1.60 11.81 -6.79
C LYS A 217 1.21 10.76 -5.75
N LEU A 218 0.40 11.15 -4.75
CA LEU A 218 -0.40 10.18 -4.02
C LEU A 218 -1.77 10.09 -4.69
N THR A 219 -2.13 8.88 -5.11
CA THR A 219 -3.30 8.64 -5.96
C THR A 219 -4.30 7.72 -5.27
N ALA A 220 -5.57 8.04 -5.43
CA ALA A 220 -6.68 7.16 -5.08
C ALA A 220 -7.55 6.87 -6.31
N VAL A 221 -8.19 5.70 -6.32
CA VAL A 221 -9.28 5.38 -7.23
C VAL A 221 -10.59 5.29 -6.46
N ARG A 222 -11.63 5.95 -6.96
CA ARG A 222 -13.01 5.90 -6.44
C ARG A 222 -13.74 4.72 -7.03
N TYR A 223 -14.23 3.84 -6.21
CA TYR A 223 -15.09 2.72 -6.62
C TYR A 223 -16.54 2.97 -6.20
N PRO A 224 -17.55 2.69 -7.04
CA PRO A 224 -17.48 1.95 -8.33
C PRO A 224 -17.21 2.84 -9.57
N GLU A 225 -17.08 4.16 -9.39
CA GLU A 225 -16.96 5.13 -10.48
C GLU A 225 -15.68 4.96 -11.32
N MET A 226 -14.64 4.34 -10.73
CA MET A 226 -13.30 4.18 -11.28
C MET A 226 -12.63 5.52 -11.65
N GLU A 227 -13.00 6.58 -10.93
CA GLU A 227 -12.42 7.91 -11.04
C GLU A 227 -11.10 8.02 -10.31
N ILE A 228 -10.10 8.64 -10.92
CA ILE A 228 -8.79 8.89 -10.30
C ILE A 228 -8.78 10.26 -9.64
N VAL A 229 -8.36 10.29 -8.37
CA VAL A 229 -8.11 11.51 -7.61
C VAL A 229 -6.68 11.48 -7.09
N SER A 230 -5.91 12.54 -7.28
CA SER A 230 -4.50 12.59 -6.87
C SER A 230 -4.15 13.94 -6.25
N VAL A 231 -3.13 13.93 -5.40
CA VAL A 231 -2.43 15.13 -4.93
C VAL A 231 -0.96 15.06 -5.34
N PRO A 232 -0.31 16.18 -5.66
CA PRO A 232 1.12 16.18 -5.95
C PRO A 232 1.90 15.78 -4.70
N SER A 233 3.05 15.14 -4.91
CA SER A 233 3.99 14.86 -3.84
C SER A 233 4.71 16.13 -3.39
N LEU A 234 5.08 16.17 -2.12
CA LEU A 234 5.98 17.17 -1.52
C LEU A 234 7.45 16.71 -1.55
N GLN A 235 7.72 15.51 -2.06
CA GLN A 235 9.04 14.90 -2.13
C GLN A 235 9.76 15.28 -3.43
N PRO A 236 11.10 15.23 -3.47
CA PRO A 236 11.86 15.45 -4.71
C PRO A 236 11.52 14.43 -5.79
N PHE A 237 11.41 14.89 -7.04
CA PHE A 237 11.12 14.00 -8.17
C PHE A 237 12.37 13.20 -8.59
N ILE A 238 12.22 11.87 -8.64
CA ILE A 238 13.29 10.90 -8.95
C ILE A 238 12.83 10.03 -10.14
N PRO A 239 13.04 10.47 -11.39
CA PRO A 239 12.45 9.85 -12.57
C PRO A 239 12.84 8.38 -12.80
N GLU A 240 14.05 7.97 -12.40
CA GLU A 240 14.52 6.59 -12.53
C GLU A 240 13.80 5.56 -11.63
N LYS A 241 12.93 6.01 -10.74
CA LYS A 241 12.09 5.14 -9.91
C LYS A 241 10.81 4.70 -10.61
N PHE A 242 10.41 5.40 -11.65
CA PHE A 242 9.18 5.11 -12.37
C PHE A 242 9.39 4.05 -13.45
N THR A 243 8.44 3.14 -13.54
CA THR A 243 8.45 2.05 -14.53
C THR A 243 7.60 2.43 -15.73
N SER A 244 8.17 2.30 -16.94
CA SER A 244 7.41 2.27 -18.20
C SER A 244 7.13 0.83 -18.57
N PHE A 245 5.87 0.51 -18.82
CA PHE A 245 5.45 -0.81 -19.30
C PHE A 245 5.30 -0.87 -20.83
N ASP A 246 5.57 0.23 -21.51
CA ASP A 246 5.36 0.39 -22.95
C ASP A 246 6.68 0.24 -23.74
N ALA A 247 7.75 -0.28 -23.09
CA ALA A 247 9.05 -0.51 -23.69
C ALA A 247 9.25 -1.99 -24.08
#